data_f970113da8c8f4b7b386a7c20af26b5e
#
_entry.id   f970113da8c8f4b7b386a7c20af26b5e
#
_cell.length_a   1.000
_cell.length_b   1.000
_cell.length_c   1.000
_cell.angle_alpha   90.00
_cell.angle_beta   90.00
_cell.angle_gamma   90.00
#
_symmetry.space_group_name_H-M   'P 1'
#
loop_
_entity.id
_entity.type
_entity.pdbx_description
1 polymer ?
#
loop_
_entity_poly.entity_id
_entity_poly.type
_entity_poly.pdbx_seq_one_letter_code
_entity_poly.pdbx_strand_id
1 'polypeptide(L)'
;LEMESGNTITTSSEITILAPQVVHAGRSAADLTEEATFTGCILTMVLVNDVVGVGGYLEGELRARMNITDQAKDIRMELHSTEKSGDREDESVRQRVSLEKDVQLASERPYVWAFSLPVPERTLPTVQSGRTSVSWRLKAVVDTDTANAEYHLERKVQIFTST
;
A
#
# COMPACT_ATOMS: atom_id res chain seq x y z
N LEU A 1 -15.88 -3.18 -24.75
CA LEU A 1 -15.18 -3.55 -24.63
C LEU A 1 -14.59 -4.32 -24.64
N GLU A 2 -14.66 -4.45 -24.73
CA GLU A 2 -14.13 -5.19 -24.73
C GLU A 2 -13.25 -5.41 -24.26
N MET A 3 -13.11 -5.62 -23.90
CA MET A 3 -12.29 -5.89 -23.41
C MET A 3 -11.46 -6.34 -23.67
N GLU A 4 -11.23 -6.22 -24.23
CA GLU A 4 -10.49 -6.66 -24.48
C GLU A 4 -9.77 -7.03 -24.01
N SER A 5 -10.08 -7.41 -24.22
CA SER A 5 -9.23 -8.07 -23.62
C SER A 5 -8.03 -7.39 -23.20
N GLY A 6 -7.89 -6.31 -23.28
CA GLY A 6 -6.76 -5.56 -22.86
C GLY A 6 -6.34 -5.71 -21.44
N ASN A 7 -6.45 -6.90 -20.96
CA ASN A 7 -6.05 -7.19 -19.60
C ASN A 7 -4.57 -6.99 -19.41
N THR A 8 -3.79 -7.39 -20.39
CA THR A 8 -2.34 -7.22 -20.37
C THR A 8 -1.88 -6.66 -21.68
N ILE A 9 -1.05 -5.62 -21.62
CA ILE A 9 -0.42 -5.06 -22.78
C ILE A 9 1.04 -5.51 -22.75
N THR A 10 1.45 -6.25 -23.78
CA THR A 10 2.83 -6.72 -23.88
C THR A 10 3.51 -5.98 -25.01
N THR A 11 4.62 -5.32 -24.71
CA THR A 11 5.41 -4.61 -25.69
C THR A 11 6.51 -5.49 -26.26
N SER A 12 7.16 -5.01 -27.34
CA SER A 12 8.28 -5.75 -27.94
C SER A 12 9.48 -5.89 -27.02
N SER A 13 9.56 -5.09 -25.97
CA SER A 13 10.63 -5.21 -24.97
C SER A 13 10.20 -6.08 -23.80
N GLU A 14 9.15 -6.83 -23.97
CA GLU A 14 8.64 -7.79 -22.99
C GLU A 14 8.14 -7.13 -21.70
N ILE A 15 7.80 -5.84 -21.76
CA ILE A 15 7.20 -5.14 -20.64
C ILE A 15 5.73 -5.50 -20.57
N THR A 16 5.30 -5.94 -19.40
CA THR A 16 3.90 -6.24 -19.15
C THR A 16 3.31 -5.17 -18.26
N ILE A 17 2.28 -4.49 -18.75
CA ILE A 17 1.57 -3.47 -17.99
C ILE A 17 0.16 -3.99 -17.75
N LEU A 18 -0.22 -4.12 -16.48
CA LEU A 18 -1.54 -4.63 -16.13
C LEU A 18 -2.62 -3.59 -16.35
N ALA A 19 -3.67 -4.00 -17.03
CA ALA A 19 -4.85 -3.17 -17.20
C ALA A 19 -5.72 -3.27 -15.94
N PRO A 20 -6.36 -2.17 -15.53
CA PRO A 20 -7.09 -2.12 -14.26
C PRO A 20 -8.26 -3.10 -14.19
N GLN A 21 -8.93 -3.36 -15.29
CA GLN A 21 -10.09 -4.25 -15.30
C GLN A 21 -9.77 -5.68 -14.92
N VAL A 22 -8.52 -6.09 -15.03
CA VAL A 22 -8.11 -7.47 -14.77
C VAL A 22 -8.26 -7.85 -13.31
N VAL A 23 -8.07 -6.89 -12.46
CA VAL A 23 -7.86 -7.17 -11.04
C VAL A 23 -9.07 -6.93 -10.17
N HIS A 24 -10.07 -6.26 -10.70
CA HIS A 24 -11.27 -5.95 -9.93
C HIS A 24 -12.27 -7.10 -9.91
N ALA A 25 -12.32 -7.87 -10.99
CA ALA A 25 -13.30 -8.94 -11.11
C ALA A 25 -13.00 -10.05 -10.12
N GLY A 26 -14.00 -10.39 -9.32
CA GLY A 26 -13.89 -11.50 -8.38
C GLY A 26 -13.11 -11.22 -7.10
N ARG A 27 -12.65 -9.99 -6.90
CA ARG A 27 -11.94 -9.65 -5.65
C ARG A 27 -12.92 -9.56 -4.49
N SER A 28 -12.58 -10.21 -3.38
CA SER A 28 -13.38 -10.16 -2.16
C SER A 28 -12.73 -9.22 -1.14
N ALA A 29 -13.49 -8.89 -0.09
CA ALA A 29 -12.94 -8.07 0.99
C ALA A 29 -11.72 -8.73 1.63
N ALA A 30 -11.71 -10.07 1.70
CA ALA A 30 -10.57 -10.81 2.26
C ALA A 30 -9.31 -10.61 1.43
N ASP A 31 -9.45 -10.53 0.09
CA ASP A 31 -8.32 -10.32 -0.81
C ASP A 31 -7.72 -8.93 -0.67
N LEU A 32 -8.47 -8.00 -0.08
CA LEU A 32 -8.05 -6.61 0.09
C LEU A 32 -7.71 -6.28 1.55
N THR A 33 -7.57 -7.31 2.39
CA THR A 33 -7.28 -7.15 3.81
C THR A 33 -5.93 -7.76 4.13
N GLU A 34 -5.10 -6.99 4.83
CA GLU A 34 -3.85 -7.46 5.41
C GLU A 34 -3.90 -7.30 6.91
N GLU A 35 -3.30 -8.23 7.64
CA GLU A 35 -3.24 -8.17 9.08
C GLU A 35 -1.87 -8.58 9.60
N ALA A 36 -1.38 -7.88 10.60
CA ALA A 36 -0.15 -8.22 11.29
C ALA A 36 -0.39 -8.19 12.79
N THR A 37 0.06 -9.23 13.47
CA THR A 37 -0.07 -9.37 14.92
C THR A 37 1.28 -9.19 15.58
N PHE A 38 1.34 -8.22 16.48
CA PHE A 38 2.51 -7.95 17.32
C PHE A 38 2.12 -8.22 18.76
N THR A 39 3.12 -8.33 19.64
CA THR A 39 2.87 -8.53 21.07
C THR A 39 1.99 -7.42 21.65
N GLY A 40 2.23 -6.17 21.25
CA GLY A 40 1.52 -5.02 21.80
C GLY A 40 0.36 -4.51 20.94
N CYS A 41 0.19 -5.04 19.73
CA CYS A 41 -0.77 -4.45 18.81
C CYS A 41 -1.15 -5.42 17.70
N ILE A 42 -2.38 -5.32 17.22
CA ILE A 42 -2.85 -5.99 16.01
C ILE A 42 -3.22 -4.88 15.03
N LEU A 43 -2.58 -4.89 13.86
CA LEU A 43 -2.88 -3.95 12.79
C LEU A 43 -3.61 -4.65 11.66
N THR A 44 -4.63 -4.00 11.13
CA THR A 44 -5.38 -4.49 9.97
C THR A 44 -5.51 -3.35 8.97
N MET A 45 -5.20 -3.62 7.72
CA MET A 45 -5.38 -2.68 6.62
C MET A 45 -6.42 -3.26 5.67
N VAL A 46 -7.48 -2.51 5.42
CA VAL A 46 -8.53 -2.90 4.49
C VAL A 46 -8.56 -1.88 3.37
N LEU A 47 -8.28 -2.34 2.15
CA LEU A 47 -8.25 -1.47 0.99
C LEU A 47 -9.58 -1.51 0.24
N VAL A 48 -9.94 -0.39 -0.34
CA VAL A 48 -11.04 -0.33 -1.30
C VAL A 48 -10.60 -1.03 -2.58
N ASN A 49 -9.33 -0.85 -2.94
CA ASN A 49 -8.76 -1.36 -4.17
C ASN A 49 -7.23 -1.38 -4.05
N ASP A 50 -6.60 -2.40 -4.59
CA ASP A 50 -5.14 -2.50 -4.61
C ASP A 50 -4.54 -2.30 -6.00
N VAL A 51 -5.36 -1.83 -6.94
CA VAL A 51 -4.93 -1.45 -8.28
C VAL A 51 -5.43 -0.04 -8.56
N VAL A 52 -4.52 0.86 -8.92
CA VAL A 52 -4.87 2.27 -9.10
C VAL A 52 -4.06 2.88 -10.23
N GLY A 53 -4.66 3.84 -10.94
CA GLY A 53 -3.95 4.60 -11.96
C GLY A 53 -3.10 5.70 -11.35
N VAL A 54 -2.08 6.12 -12.08
CA VAL A 54 -1.29 7.30 -11.68
C VAL A 54 -2.23 8.50 -11.57
N GLY A 55 -2.02 9.33 -10.57
CA GLY A 55 -2.92 10.46 -10.29
C GLY A 55 -4.19 10.07 -9.55
N GLY A 56 -4.43 8.79 -9.34
CA GLY A 56 -5.56 8.30 -8.55
C GLY A 56 -5.24 8.24 -7.06
N TYR A 57 -6.08 7.52 -6.32
CA TYR A 57 -5.96 7.43 -4.86
C TYR A 57 -6.01 5.99 -4.39
N LEU A 58 -5.13 5.66 -3.46
CA LEU A 58 -5.23 4.44 -2.67
C LEU A 58 -6.05 4.75 -1.44
N GLU A 59 -7.17 4.08 -1.29
CA GLU A 59 -8.13 4.38 -0.23
C GLU A 59 -8.45 3.14 0.58
N GLY A 60 -8.77 3.35 1.85
CA GLY A 60 -9.13 2.26 2.72
C GLY A 60 -9.19 2.69 4.18
N GLU A 61 -9.03 1.71 5.05
CA GLU A 61 -9.01 1.92 6.49
C GLU A 61 -7.81 1.21 7.11
N LEU A 62 -7.18 1.89 8.05
CA LEU A 62 -6.22 1.29 8.94
C LEU A 62 -6.91 1.08 10.29
N ARG A 63 -6.83 -0.13 10.82
CA ARG A 63 -7.42 -0.49 12.10
C ARG A 63 -6.32 -0.95 13.04
N ALA A 64 -6.41 -0.55 14.30
CA ALA A 64 -5.49 -0.99 15.32
C ALA A 64 -6.24 -1.41 16.57
N ARG A 65 -5.80 -2.50 17.18
CA ARG A 65 -6.25 -2.91 18.49
C ARG A 65 -5.02 -3.10 19.36
N MET A 66 -4.93 -2.30 20.40
CA MET A 66 -3.77 -2.33 21.28
C MET A 66 -3.96 -3.38 22.37
N ASN A 67 -2.91 -4.14 22.64
CA ASN A 67 -2.88 -5.05 23.80
C ASN A 67 -2.30 -4.35 25.02
N ILE A 68 -1.61 -3.23 24.78
CA ILE A 68 -1.07 -2.37 25.84
C ILE A 68 -1.42 -0.93 25.51
N THR A 69 -1.56 -0.11 26.54
CA THR A 69 -1.75 1.32 26.33
C THR A 69 -0.41 1.95 25.94
N ASP A 70 -0.38 2.72 24.87
CA ASP A 70 0.82 3.35 24.37
C ASP A 70 0.52 4.70 23.76
N GLN A 71 1.56 5.51 23.65
CA GLN A 71 1.47 6.83 23.02
C GLN A 71 2.02 6.73 21.59
N ALA A 72 1.21 7.04 20.62
CA ALA A 72 1.63 7.08 19.24
C ALA A 72 2.06 8.50 18.86
N LYS A 73 3.29 8.63 18.34
CA LYS A 73 3.80 9.89 17.83
C LYS A 73 3.18 10.22 16.50
N ASP A 74 3.04 9.20 15.66
CA ASP A 74 2.54 9.38 14.31
C ASP A 74 1.93 8.08 13.81
N ILE A 75 0.78 8.21 13.19
CA ILE A 75 0.10 7.11 12.52
C ILE A 75 -0.02 7.56 11.07
N ARG A 76 0.58 6.82 10.15
CA ARG A 76 0.71 7.27 8.77
C ARG A 76 0.62 6.14 7.77
N MET A 77 0.33 6.52 6.54
CA MET A 77 0.41 5.64 5.37
C MET A 77 1.54 6.14 4.48
N GLU A 78 2.32 5.22 3.93
CA GLU A 78 3.42 5.52 3.02
C GLU A 78 3.31 4.68 1.77
N LEU A 79 3.60 5.28 0.63
CA LEU A 79 3.67 4.56 -0.64
C LEU A 79 5.14 4.42 -1.02
N HIS A 80 5.59 3.20 -1.15
CA HIS A 80 6.97 2.85 -1.47
C HIS A 80 7.07 2.26 -2.86
N SER A 81 8.11 2.64 -3.59
CA SER A 81 8.48 1.99 -4.83
C SER A 81 9.82 1.27 -4.67
N THR A 82 9.93 0.14 -5.34
CA THR A 82 11.20 -0.59 -5.44
C THR A 82 11.50 -0.76 -6.92
N GLU A 83 12.66 -0.27 -7.34
CA GLU A 83 13.13 -0.39 -8.70
C GLU A 83 14.32 -1.32 -8.72
N LYS A 84 14.25 -2.35 -9.56
CA LYS A 84 15.33 -3.33 -9.72
C LYS A 84 15.84 -3.28 -11.14
N SER A 85 17.17 -3.32 -11.27
CA SER A 85 17.84 -3.39 -12.57
C SER A 85 19.10 -4.22 -12.40
N GLY A 86 19.06 -5.46 -12.90
CA GLY A 86 20.14 -6.41 -12.67
C GLY A 86 20.31 -6.71 -11.18
N ASP A 87 21.49 -6.45 -10.66
CA ASP A 87 21.80 -6.66 -9.24
C ASP A 87 21.49 -5.42 -8.38
N ARG A 88 21.08 -4.33 -9.02
CA ARG A 88 20.79 -3.09 -8.31
C ARG A 88 19.35 -3.04 -7.90
N GLU A 89 19.12 -2.60 -6.66
CA GLU A 89 17.79 -2.41 -6.11
C GLU A 89 17.74 -1.08 -5.35
N ASP A 90 16.79 -0.24 -5.71
CA ASP A 90 16.58 1.05 -5.05
C ASP A 90 15.15 1.13 -4.54
N GLU A 91 15.00 1.45 -3.26
CA GLU A 91 13.69 1.65 -2.64
C GLU A 91 13.55 3.10 -2.22
N SER A 92 12.37 3.67 -2.42
CA SER A 92 12.11 5.04 -1.99
C SER A 92 10.64 5.24 -1.59
N VAL A 93 10.45 6.16 -0.63
CA VAL A 93 9.12 6.61 -0.23
C VAL A 93 8.68 7.69 -1.22
N ARG A 94 7.58 7.45 -1.90
CA ARG A 94 7.10 8.35 -2.97
C ARG A 94 5.96 9.25 -2.51
N GLN A 95 5.24 8.84 -1.47
CA GLN A 95 4.14 9.61 -0.93
C GLN A 95 3.92 9.19 0.52
N ARG A 96 3.44 10.13 1.31
CA ARG A 96 3.18 9.91 2.74
C ARG A 96 1.99 10.76 3.16
N VAL A 97 1.13 10.20 4.01
CA VAL A 97 0.06 10.94 4.64
C VAL A 97 -0.01 10.57 6.12
N SER A 98 -0.04 11.57 6.97
CA SER A 98 -0.23 11.37 8.40
C SER A 98 -1.72 11.30 8.69
N LEU A 99 -2.14 10.29 9.44
CA LEU A 99 -3.54 10.10 9.81
C LEU A 99 -3.85 10.73 11.15
N GLU A 100 -2.93 10.58 12.09
CA GLU A 100 -3.07 11.16 13.42
C GLU A 100 -1.71 11.26 14.09
N LYS A 101 -1.51 12.31 14.90
CA LYS A 101 -0.26 12.53 15.64
C LYS A 101 -0.53 12.71 17.11
N ASP A 102 0.45 12.31 17.93
CA ASP A 102 0.44 12.54 19.37
C ASP A 102 -0.85 12.09 20.05
N VAL A 103 -1.22 10.83 19.81
CA VAL A 103 -2.46 10.25 20.33
C VAL A 103 -2.16 9.10 21.27
N GLN A 104 -2.88 9.04 22.38
CA GLN A 104 -2.80 7.90 23.28
C GLN A 104 -3.74 6.80 22.79
N LEU A 105 -3.20 5.61 22.61
CA LEU A 105 -3.94 4.43 22.18
C LEU A 105 -4.17 3.53 23.41
N ALA A 106 -5.41 3.44 23.82
CA ALA A 106 -5.78 2.66 25.01
C ALA A 106 -5.83 1.17 24.72
N SER A 107 -5.38 0.37 25.69
CA SER A 107 -5.46 -1.07 25.63
C SER A 107 -6.89 -1.56 25.45
N GLU A 108 -7.04 -2.62 24.65
CA GLU A 108 -8.32 -3.31 24.39
C GLU A 108 -9.37 -2.46 23.69
N ARG A 109 -8.98 -1.31 23.15
CA ARG A 109 -9.89 -0.41 22.43
C ARG A 109 -9.59 -0.47 20.94
N PRO A 110 -10.62 -0.60 20.09
CA PRO A 110 -10.40 -0.56 18.64
C PRO A 110 -10.27 0.88 18.14
N TYR A 111 -9.38 1.08 17.18
CA TYR A 111 -9.19 2.36 16.51
C TYR A 111 -9.29 2.13 15.00
N VAL A 112 -9.89 3.10 14.30
CA VAL A 112 -10.06 3.04 12.85
C VAL A 112 -9.73 4.41 12.28
N TRP A 113 -8.87 4.43 11.27
CA TRP A 113 -8.54 5.62 10.50
C TRP A 113 -8.83 5.38 9.04
N ALA A 114 -9.70 6.17 8.46
CA ALA A 114 -9.89 6.16 7.01
C ALA A 114 -8.73 6.92 6.37
N PHE A 115 -8.27 6.45 5.23
CA PHE A 115 -7.20 7.12 4.52
C PHE A 115 -7.48 7.23 3.02
N SER A 116 -6.88 8.24 2.42
CA SER A 116 -6.88 8.45 0.98
C SER A 116 -5.50 8.99 0.63
N LEU A 117 -4.70 8.17 -0.04
CA LEU A 117 -3.31 8.49 -0.36
C LEU A 117 -3.20 8.75 -1.86
N PRO A 118 -2.87 9.97 -2.28
CA PRO A 118 -2.75 10.25 -3.71
C PRO A 118 -1.52 9.57 -4.30
N VAL A 119 -1.68 9.01 -5.49
CA VAL A 119 -0.57 8.45 -6.27
C VAL A 119 -0.07 9.55 -7.20
N PRO A 120 1.19 9.96 -7.08
CA PRO A 120 1.70 11.07 -7.90
C PRO A 120 1.53 10.83 -9.40
N GLU A 121 1.22 11.88 -10.14
CA GLU A 121 0.95 11.78 -11.57
C GLU A 121 2.17 11.37 -12.37
N ARG A 122 3.37 11.68 -11.87
CA ARG A 122 4.63 11.33 -12.55
C ARG A 122 5.27 10.10 -11.92
N THR A 123 4.50 9.07 -11.77
CA THR A 123 4.90 7.84 -11.14
C THR A 123 5.10 6.77 -12.19
N LEU A 124 6.15 5.97 -12.04
CA LEU A 124 6.37 4.82 -12.91
C LEU A 124 5.33 3.74 -12.59
N PRO A 125 4.70 3.16 -13.59
CA PRO A 125 3.74 2.08 -13.34
C PRO A 125 4.45 0.81 -12.85
N THR A 126 3.66 -0.13 -12.32
CA THR A 126 4.15 -1.47 -12.03
C THR A 126 4.58 -2.13 -13.34
N VAL A 127 5.83 -2.57 -13.37
CA VAL A 127 6.44 -3.11 -14.60
C VAL A 127 7.30 -4.30 -14.25
N GLN A 128 7.30 -5.27 -15.14
CA GLN A 128 8.24 -6.37 -15.08
C GLN A 128 8.75 -6.66 -16.49
N SER A 129 10.06 -6.62 -16.68
CA SER A 129 10.68 -6.85 -17.97
C SER A 129 12.07 -7.43 -17.76
N GLY A 130 12.25 -8.71 -18.07
CA GLY A 130 13.53 -9.35 -17.96
C GLY A 130 14.23 -9.10 -16.63
N ARG A 131 15.26 -8.27 -16.64
CA ARG A 131 16.07 -7.97 -15.45
C ARG A 131 15.67 -6.68 -14.76
N THR A 132 14.60 -6.03 -15.22
CA THR A 132 14.15 -4.74 -14.69
C THR A 132 12.74 -4.88 -14.16
N SER A 133 12.47 -4.31 -12.99
CA SER A 133 11.11 -4.27 -12.45
C SER A 133 10.90 -3.02 -11.62
N VAL A 134 9.63 -2.58 -11.60
CA VAL A 134 9.15 -1.53 -10.69
C VAL A 134 7.96 -2.11 -9.94
N SER A 135 8.05 -2.15 -8.63
CA SER A 135 6.98 -2.65 -7.78
C SER A 135 6.62 -1.62 -6.72
N TRP A 136 5.40 -1.71 -6.23
CA TRP A 136 4.84 -0.74 -5.29
C TRP A 136 4.28 -1.44 -4.07
N ARG A 137 4.44 -0.81 -2.91
CA ARG A 137 3.88 -1.30 -1.66
C ARG A 137 3.28 -0.14 -0.87
N LEU A 138 2.13 -0.40 -0.29
CA LEU A 138 1.51 0.51 0.66
C LEU A 138 1.89 0.05 2.06
N LYS A 139 2.41 0.96 2.85
CA LYS A 139 2.88 0.67 4.20
C LYS A 139 2.11 1.50 5.21
N ALA A 140 1.54 0.84 6.20
CA ALA A 140 0.93 1.50 7.35
C ALA A 140 1.95 1.48 8.48
N VAL A 141 2.09 2.60 9.19
CA VAL A 141 3.04 2.73 10.29
C VAL A 141 2.33 3.32 11.51
N VAL A 142 2.50 2.67 12.64
CA VAL A 142 2.13 3.21 13.95
C VAL A 142 3.43 3.36 14.73
N ASP A 143 3.89 4.60 14.83
CA ASP A 143 5.15 4.93 15.49
C ASP A 143 4.87 5.29 16.95
N THR A 144 5.33 4.47 17.89
CA THR A 144 5.04 4.66 19.31
C THR A 144 6.26 5.12 20.09
N ASP A 145 6.01 5.70 21.26
CA ASP A 145 7.07 6.17 22.14
C ASP A 145 7.78 5.05 22.89
N THR A 146 7.09 3.95 23.12
CA THR A 146 7.59 2.88 23.99
C THR A 146 8.69 2.09 23.30
N ALA A 147 9.88 2.11 23.88
CA ALA A 147 11.04 1.31 23.46
C ALA A 147 11.36 1.41 21.97
N ASN A 148 11.09 2.55 21.37
CA ASN A 148 11.29 2.77 19.93
C ASN A 148 10.50 1.76 19.07
N ALA A 149 9.38 1.29 19.57
CA ALA A 149 8.56 0.35 18.83
C ALA A 149 7.87 1.04 17.67
N GLU A 150 8.03 0.48 16.50
CA GLU A 150 7.32 0.89 15.32
C GLU A 150 6.56 -0.34 14.83
N TYR A 151 5.24 -0.23 14.80
CA TYR A 151 4.43 -1.27 14.22
C TYR A 151 4.17 -0.94 12.78
N HIS A 152 4.36 -1.90 11.89
CA HIS A 152 4.12 -1.63 10.47
C HIS A 152 3.49 -2.83 9.77
N LEU A 153 2.80 -2.54 8.68
CA LEU A 153 2.08 -3.51 7.89
C LEU A 153 2.19 -3.09 6.43
N GLU A 154 2.57 -4.02 5.56
CA GLU A 154 2.79 -3.72 4.14
C GLU A 154 1.89 -4.56 3.26
N ARG A 155 1.49 -3.97 2.13
CA ARG A 155 0.77 -4.69 1.11
C ARG A 155 1.21 -4.26 -0.28
N LYS A 156 1.41 -5.24 -1.15
CA LYS A 156 1.67 -4.97 -2.56
C LYS A 156 0.46 -4.30 -3.20
N VAL A 157 0.72 -3.28 -3.99
CA VAL A 157 -0.30 -2.62 -4.80
C VAL A 157 0.21 -2.51 -6.22
N GLN A 158 -0.69 -2.31 -7.17
CA GLN A 158 -0.35 -2.17 -8.57
C GLN A 158 -0.74 -0.78 -9.06
N ILE A 159 0.20 -0.15 -9.74
CA ILE A 159 -0.01 1.19 -10.30
C ILE A 159 0.14 1.08 -11.81
N PHE A 160 -0.82 1.64 -12.53
CA PHE A 160 -0.80 1.64 -13.98
C PHE A 160 -0.94 3.05 -14.53
N THR A 161 -0.47 3.26 -15.75
CA THR A 161 -0.69 4.52 -16.43
C THR A 161 -2.08 4.52 -17.04
N SER A 162 -2.83 5.61 -16.82
CA SER A 162 -4.10 5.78 -17.51
C SER A 162 -3.82 6.25 -18.94
N THR A 163 -4.57 5.73 -19.85
CA THR A 163 -4.48 6.11 -21.27
C THR A 163 -5.57 7.08 -21.63
#